data_8be9f3882b60cc29f85a8d29bc95e3b6
#
_entry.id   8be9f3882b60cc29f85a8d29bc95e3b6
#
_cell.length_a   1.000
_cell.length_b   1.000
_cell.length_c   1.000
_cell.angle_alpha   90.00
_cell.angle_beta   90.00
_cell.angle_gamma   90.00
#
_symmetry.space_group_name_H-M   'P 1'
#
loop_
_entity.id
_entity.type
_entity.pdbx_description
1 polymer ?
#
loop_
_entity_poly.entity_id
_entity_poly.type
_entity_poly.pdbx_seq_one_letter_code
_entity_poly.pdbx_strand_id
1 'polypeptide(L)'
;RQHSELLAAQLHSQRESLFPPDASKSMRKFTSGEAAALLGVNDSYLRKLHLDGKGPSPEITSGNRRHYSAEDIQSLRALLEKTARKPGDYLPGRRPGDHLQVIGVMNFKGGSGKTTSSAHLAQRLALKGYRVLAIDLDPQASLTTLHGVQPEFDLLDGGTLYAAIRYEDPVALRDVIQKTYFTNLDLVPGNLDLMEFEYETPRALAERSGSFFFTRVGDKLAEIESEYDLVVIDCPPQLGFLTMSAL
;
A
#
# COMPACT_ATOMS: atom_id res chain seq x y z
N ARG A 1 -36.99 8.95 14.75
CA ARG A 1 -36.42 7.62 14.49
C ARG A 1 -36.74 7.15 13.07
N GLN A 2 -38.00 7.05 12.64
CA GLN A 2 -38.41 6.58 11.31
C GLN A 2 -37.83 7.41 10.12
N HIS A 3 -37.71 8.74 10.26
CA HIS A 3 -37.07 9.59 9.26
C HIS A 3 -35.54 9.40 9.17
N SER A 4 -34.89 9.12 10.28
CA SER A 4 -33.45 8.85 10.34
C SER A 4 -33.11 7.51 9.67
N GLU A 5 -33.96 6.49 9.87
CA GLU A 5 -33.79 5.17 9.25
C GLU A 5 -34.03 5.23 7.73
N LEU A 6 -35.03 5.99 7.28
CA LEU A 6 -35.30 6.21 5.84
C LEU A 6 -34.14 6.96 5.15
N LEU A 7 -33.60 8.00 5.81
CA LEU A 7 -32.46 8.74 5.28
C LEU A 7 -31.21 7.87 5.20
N ALA A 8 -30.94 7.07 6.23
CA ALA A 8 -29.84 6.13 6.26
C ALA A 8 -29.96 5.08 5.15
N ALA A 9 -31.16 4.51 4.94
CA ALA A 9 -31.41 3.55 3.87
C ALA A 9 -31.25 4.16 2.47
N GLN A 10 -31.69 5.44 2.26
CA GLN A 10 -31.49 6.14 1.00
C GLN A 10 -30.03 6.45 0.73
N LEU A 11 -29.29 6.91 1.76
CA LEU A 11 -27.86 7.16 1.65
C LEU A 11 -27.09 5.86 1.34
N HIS A 12 -27.47 4.77 1.98
CA HIS A 12 -26.88 3.44 1.72
C HIS A 12 -27.14 3.00 0.28
N SER A 13 -28.39 3.09 -0.21
CA SER A 13 -28.72 2.73 -1.59
C SER A 13 -28.05 3.62 -2.64
N GLN A 14 -27.95 4.93 -2.40
CA GLN A 14 -27.21 5.83 -3.28
C GLN A 14 -25.72 5.53 -3.31
N ARG A 15 -25.15 5.15 -2.17
CA ARG A 15 -23.75 4.81 -2.01
C ARG A 15 -23.43 3.51 -2.73
N GLU A 16 -24.24 2.46 -2.59
CA GLU A 16 -24.10 1.20 -3.35
C GLU A 16 -24.23 1.42 -4.86
N SER A 17 -25.05 2.37 -5.29
CA SER A 17 -25.17 2.74 -6.71
C SER A 17 -23.95 3.49 -7.23
N LEU A 18 -23.33 4.36 -6.43
CA LEU A 18 -22.14 5.14 -6.79
C LEU A 18 -20.84 4.34 -6.66
N PHE A 19 -20.79 3.46 -5.69
CA PHE A 19 -19.65 2.61 -5.35
C PHE A 19 -20.13 1.17 -5.18
N PRO A 20 -20.42 0.45 -6.29
CA PRO A 20 -20.87 -0.93 -6.20
C PRO A 20 -19.87 -1.78 -5.43
N PRO A 21 -20.31 -2.66 -4.51
CA PRO A 21 -19.42 -3.54 -3.73
C PRO A 21 -18.51 -4.39 -4.63
N ASP A 22 -18.99 -4.72 -5.84
CA ASP A 22 -18.25 -5.50 -6.84
C ASP A 22 -17.31 -4.66 -7.72
N ALA A 23 -17.28 -3.33 -7.57
CA ALA A 23 -16.39 -2.46 -8.32
C ALA A 23 -14.95 -2.57 -7.80
N SER A 24 -14.27 -3.65 -8.16
CA SER A 24 -12.85 -3.79 -7.86
C SER A 24 -12.01 -2.88 -8.74
N LYS A 25 -11.12 -2.10 -8.13
CA LYS A 25 -10.08 -1.40 -8.88
C LYS A 25 -9.15 -2.42 -9.51
N SER A 26 -8.82 -2.23 -10.77
CA SER A 26 -7.85 -3.07 -11.47
C SER A 26 -6.78 -2.19 -12.11
N MET A 27 -5.58 -2.75 -12.21
CA MET A 27 -4.48 -2.06 -12.86
C MET A 27 -4.60 -2.19 -14.37
N ARG A 28 -4.35 -1.09 -15.10
CA ARG A 28 -4.29 -1.14 -16.56
C ARG A 28 -3.13 -2.02 -17.03
N LYS A 29 -3.24 -2.56 -18.22
CA LYS A 29 -2.11 -3.22 -18.88
C LYS A 29 -1.17 -2.19 -19.52
N PHE A 30 0.07 -2.59 -19.68
CA PHE A 30 1.15 -1.78 -20.22
C PHE A 30 1.45 -2.20 -21.66
N THR A 31 1.65 -1.24 -22.54
CA THR A 31 2.14 -1.51 -23.89
C THR A 31 3.55 -2.10 -23.82
N SER A 32 3.99 -2.77 -24.91
CA SER A 32 5.33 -3.34 -24.99
C SER A 32 6.43 -2.30 -24.75
N GLY A 33 6.28 -1.08 -25.26
CA GLY A 33 7.23 0.01 -25.02
C GLY A 33 7.26 0.47 -23.56
N GLU A 34 6.10 0.58 -22.89
CA GLU A 34 6.02 0.91 -21.46
C GLU A 34 6.64 -0.20 -20.59
N ALA A 35 6.33 -1.47 -20.91
CA ALA A 35 6.91 -2.61 -20.21
C ALA A 35 8.45 -2.65 -20.38
N ALA A 36 8.95 -2.41 -21.58
CA ALA A 36 10.38 -2.31 -21.87
C ALA A 36 11.05 -1.20 -21.06
N ALA A 37 10.42 -0.01 -21.00
CA ALA A 37 10.91 1.11 -20.20
C ALA A 37 10.93 0.82 -18.70
N LEU A 38 9.90 0.13 -18.18
CA LEU A 38 9.84 -0.30 -16.77
C LEU A 38 10.92 -1.32 -16.44
N LEU A 39 11.24 -2.21 -17.38
CA LEU A 39 12.27 -3.25 -17.21
C LEU A 39 13.69 -2.75 -17.49
N GLY A 40 13.84 -1.57 -18.11
CA GLY A 40 15.15 -1.07 -18.54
C GLY A 40 15.75 -1.84 -19.73
N VAL A 41 14.92 -2.40 -20.60
CA VAL A 41 15.33 -3.16 -21.78
C VAL A 41 14.77 -2.57 -23.07
N ASN A 42 15.23 -3.03 -24.23
CA ASN A 42 14.66 -2.65 -25.52
C ASN A 42 13.38 -3.44 -25.83
N ASP A 43 12.41 -2.80 -26.48
CA ASP A 43 11.16 -3.44 -26.91
C ASP A 43 11.41 -4.65 -27.84
N SER A 44 12.39 -4.56 -28.73
CA SER A 44 12.80 -5.67 -29.58
C SER A 44 13.28 -6.90 -28.79
N TYR A 45 13.90 -6.68 -27.64
CA TYR A 45 14.33 -7.77 -26.76
C TYR A 45 13.15 -8.47 -26.08
N LEU A 46 12.15 -7.72 -25.60
CA LEU A 46 10.90 -8.30 -25.09
C LEU A 46 10.17 -9.13 -26.14
N ARG A 47 10.12 -8.60 -27.36
CA ARG A 47 9.55 -9.31 -28.51
C ARG A 47 10.27 -10.62 -28.79
N LYS A 48 11.60 -10.62 -28.74
CA LYS A 48 12.42 -11.83 -28.91
C LYS A 48 12.14 -12.85 -27.81
N LEU A 49 12.11 -12.43 -26.54
CA LEU A 49 11.79 -13.31 -25.42
C LEU A 49 10.44 -14.01 -25.61
N HIS A 50 9.42 -13.28 -26.05
CA HIS A 50 8.11 -13.85 -26.33
C HIS A 50 8.16 -14.87 -27.50
N LEU A 51 8.85 -14.56 -28.60
CA LEU A 51 8.98 -15.46 -29.74
C LEU A 51 9.79 -16.72 -29.38
N ASP A 52 10.76 -16.61 -28.51
CA ASP A 52 11.56 -17.73 -27.98
C ASP A 52 10.80 -18.57 -26.95
N GLY A 53 9.53 -18.24 -26.64
CA GLY A 53 8.73 -18.90 -25.61
C GLY A 53 9.25 -18.69 -24.18
N LYS A 54 10.01 -17.62 -23.95
CA LYS A 54 10.57 -17.28 -22.64
C LYS A 54 9.74 -16.21 -21.94
N GLY A 55 9.31 -16.51 -20.74
CA GLY A 55 8.50 -15.60 -19.91
C GLY A 55 6.99 -15.66 -20.22
N PRO A 56 6.23 -14.71 -19.66
CA PRO A 56 4.77 -14.66 -19.82
C PRO A 56 4.38 -14.31 -21.25
N SER A 57 3.22 -14.82 -21.68
CA SER A 57 2.65 -14.48 -22.98
C SER A 57 1.81 -13.19 -22.85
N PRO A 58 2.20 -12.11 -23.56
CA PRO A 58 1.42 -10.88 -23.52
C PRO A 58 0.03 -11.08 -24.16
N GLU A 59 -0.94 -10.30 -23.73
CA GLU A 59 -2.20 -10.18 -24.43
C GLU A 59 -1.98 -9.48 -25.79
N ILE A 60 -2.52 -10.06 -26.84
CA ILE A 60 -2.44 -9.48 -28.18
C ILE A 60 -3.79 -8.86 -28.52
N THR A 61 -3.83 -7.55 -28.69
CA THR A 61 -5.03 -6.81 -29.06
C THR A 61 -5.09 -6.55 -30.57
N SER A 62 -6.16 -5.91 -31.04
CA SER A 62 -6.34 -5.52 -32.43
C SER A 62 -5.11 -4.75 -32.95
N GLY A 63 -4.63 -5.11 -34.14
CA GLY A 63 -3.40 -4.53 -34.73
C GLY A 63 -2.09 -5.15 -34.22
N ASN A 64 -2.15 -6.35 -33.66
CA ASN A 64 -0.97 -7.12 -33.20
C ASN A 64 -0.14 -6.38 -32.13
N ARG A 65 -0.81 -5.57 -31.29
CA ARG A 65 -0.19 -4.85 -30.18
C ARG A 65 -0.14 -5.73 -28.94
N ARG A 66 1.05 -5.80 -28.33
CA ARG A 66 1.28 -6.58 -27.10
C ARG A 66 1.05 -5.73 -25.88
N HIS A 67 0.30 -6.29 -24.92
CA HIS A 67 0.03 -5.67 -23.63
C HIS A 67 0.44 -6.64 -22.52
N TYR A 68 1.13 -6.12 -21.54
CA TYR A 68 1.63 -6.85 -20.36
C TYR A 68 0.90 -6.38 -19.11
N SER A 69 0.49 -7.30 -18.26
CA SER A 69 0.03 -6.97 -16.93
C SER A 69 1.22 -6.59 -16.02
N ALA A 70 0.95 -6.07 -14.82
CA ALA A 70 2.00 -5.79 -13.84
C ALA A 70 2.66 -7.09 -13.35
N GLU A 71 1.89 -8.17 -13.24
CA GLU A 71 2.37 -9.52 -12.91
C GLU A 71 3.30 -10.07 -13.99
N ASP A 72 2.98 -9.83 -15.27
CA ASP A 72 3.86 -10.19 -16.38
C ASP A 72 5.19 -9.47 -16.28
N ILE A 73 5.16 -8.16 -15.97
CA ILE A 73 6.37 -7.35 -15.80
C ILE A 73 7.20 -7.87 -14.62
N GLN A 74 6.57 -8.24 -13.50
CA GLN A 74 7.27 -8.82 -12.36
C GLN A 74 7.89 -10.18 -12.69
N SER A 75 7.18 -11.02 -13.43
CA SER A 75 7.67 -12.31 -13.91
C SER A 75 8.87 -12.14 -14.84
N LEU A 76 8.82 -11.13 -15.72
CA LEU A 76 9.93 -10.77 -16.60
C LEU A 76 11.14 -10.27 -15.81
N ARG A 77 10.95 -9.46 -14.75
CA ARG A 77 12.02 -9.04 -13.85
C ARG A 77 12.74 -10.26 -13.25
N ALA A 78 11.97 -11.20 -12.70
CA ALA A 78 12.52 -12.42 -12.10
C ALA A 78 13.26 -13.30 -13.13
N LEU A 79 12.76 -13.33 -14.39
CA LEU A 79 13.43 -14.04 -15.48
C LEU A 79 14.77 -13.38 -15.86
N LEU A 80 14.76 -12.05 -16.05
CA LEU A 80 15.93 -11.28 -16.45
C LEU A 80 17.01 -11.27 -15.36
N GLU A 81 16.59 -11.24 -14.10
CA GLU A 81 17.50 -11.28 -12.95
C GLU A 81 18.35 -12.54 -12.92
N LYS A 82 17.84 -13.69 -13.39
CA LYS A 82 18.62 -14.94 -13.46
C LYS A 82 19.88 -14.84 -14.34
N THR A 83 19.87 -13.90 -15.29
CA THR A 83 20.98 -13.66 -16.22
C THR A 83 21.58 -12.27 -16.09
N ALA A 84 21.24 -11.57 -15.03
CA ALA A 84 21.73 -10.23 -14.74
C ALA A 84 23.25 -10.23 -14.50
N ARG A 85 23.91 -9.15 -14.90
CA ARG A 85 25.36 -8.99 -14.66
C ARG A 85 25.65 -8.68 -13.19
N LYS A 86 24.74 -7.99 -12.54
CA LYS A 86 24.82 -7.65 -11.13
C LYS A 86 23.49 -8.00 -10.46
N PRO A 87 23.51 -8.57 -9.26
CA PRO A 87 22.30 -8.79 -8.50
C PRO A 87 21.52 -7.49 -8.28
N GLY A 88 20.22 -7.51 -8.54
CA GLY A 88 19.33 -6.36 -8.42
C GLY A 88 19.23 -5.46 -9.65
N ASP A 89 19.85 -5.83 -10.80
CA ASP A 89 19.74 -5.04 -12.04
C ASP A 89 18.29 -4.98 -12.54
N TYR A 90 17.54 -6.08 -12.44
CA TYR A 90 16.15 -6.17 -12.89
C TYR A 90 15.15 -6.36 -11.76
N LEU A 91 15.53 -7.08 -10.71
CA LEU A 91 14.72 -7.32 -9.53
C LEU A 91 15.37 -6.64 -8.32
N PRO A 92 15.05 -5.35 -8.10
CA PRO A 92 15.58 -4.63 -6.94
C PRO A 92 15.00 -5.22 -5.65
N GLY A 93 15.68 -5.01 -4.55
CA GLY A 93 15.27 -5.46 -3.23
C GLY A 93 16.39 -5.29 -2.24
N ARG A 94 16.10 -5.53 -0.97
CA ARG A 94 17.09 -5.49 0.10
C ARG A 94 18.08 -6.66 -0.04
N ARG A 95 19.32 -6.39 0.29
CA ARG A 95 20.39 -7.38 0.34
C ARG A 95 20.58 -7.85 1.78
N PRO A 96 21.22 -8.99 2.00
CA PRO A 96 21.60 -9.41 3.35
C PRO A 96 22.37 -8.29 4.06
N GLY A 97 21.86 -7.87 5.23
CA GLY A 97 22.41 -6.75 6.01
C GLY A 97 21.77 -5.38 5.74
N ASP A 98 20.93 -5.23 4.72
CA ASP A 98 20.16 -4.00 4.52
C ASP A 98 18.97 -3.96 5.50
N HIS A 99 18.74 -2.77 6.08
CA HIS A 99 17.56 -2.52 6.92
C HIS A 99 16.34 -2.17 6.09
N LEU A 100 15.15 -2.44 6.64
CA LEU A 100 13.89 -1.97 6.07
C LEU A 100 13.91 -0.42 5.97
N GLN A 101 13.64 0.10 4.78
CA GLN A 101 13.58 1.54 4.57
C GLN A 101 12.17 2.04 4.85
N VAL A 102 12.04 2.96 5.80
CA VAL A 102 10.75 3.57 6.17
C VAL A 102 10.77 5.04 5.74
N ILE A 103 9.76 5.44 4.97
CA ILE A 103 9.62 6.79 4.42
C ILE A 103 8.31 7.39 4.92
N GLY A 104 8.39 8.31 5.89
CA GLY A 104 7.24 9.10 6.34
C GLY A 104 7.02 10.31 5.44
N VAL A 105 5.81 10.45 4.90
CA VAL A 105 5.40 11.62 4.12
C VAL A 105 4.57 12.53 5.02
N MET A 106 5.16 13.62 5.47
CA MET A 106 4.55 14.50 6.45
C MET A 106 4.60 15.97 6.05
N ASN A 107 3.56 16.71 6.41
CA ASN A 107 3.50 18.17 6.32
C ASN A 107 2.33 18.65 7.17
N PHE A 108 2.52 19.65 7.98
CA PHE A 108 1.50 20.19 8.90
C PHE A 108 0.42 21.02 8.19
N LYS A 109 0.59 21.32 6.91
CA LYS A 109 -0.41 22.03 6.11
C LYS A 109 -1.35 21.04 5.44
N GLY A 110 -2.66 21.19 5.68
CA GLY A 110 -3.70 20.48 4.93
C GLY A 110 -3.63 20.82 3.44
N GLY A 111 -3.97 19.86 2.57
CA GLY A 111 -3.95 20.06 1.11
C GLY A 111 -2.54 20.21 0.48
N SER A 112 -1.48 19.88 1.19
CA SER A 112 -0.09 19.95 0.68
C SER A 112 0.30 18.80 -0.25
N GLY A 113 -0.62 17.86 -0.53
CA GLY A 113 -0.37 16.73 -1.43
C GLY A 113 0.32 15.53 -0.77
N LYS A 114 0.33 15.41 0.56
CA LYS A 114 0.94 14.27 1.29
C LYS A 114 0.44 12.93 0.75
N THR A 115 -0.84 12.67 0.89
CA THR A 115 -1.48 11.41 0.45
C THR A 115 -1.24 11.12 -1.02
N THR A 116 -1.36 12.13 -1.89
CA THR A 116 -1.05 11.98 -3.31
C THR A 116 0.42 11.60 -3.53
N SER A 117 1.34 12.23 -2.79
CA SER A 117 2.77 11.91 -2.86
C SER A 117 3.06 10.51 -2.33
N SER A 118 2.46 10.13 -1.20
CA SER A 118 2.57 8.79 -0.60
C SER A 118 2.11 7.71 -1.59
N ALA A 119 0.90 7.89 -2.17
CA ALA A 119 0.34 6.96 -3.15
C ALA A 119 1.24 6.81 -4.38
N HIS A 120 1.63 7.92 -5.01
CA HIS A 120 2.49 7.87 -6.20
C HIS A 120 3.88 7.29 -5.92
N LEU A 121 4.46 7.61 -4.76
CA LEU A 121 5.76 7.06 -4.36
C LEU A 121 5.66 5.54 -4.18
N ALA A 122 4.70 5.06 -3.39
CA ALA A 122 4.48 3.64 -3.15
C ALA A 122 4.22 2.88 -4.45
N GLN A 123 3.31 3.37 -5.29
CA GLN A 123 3.00 2.79 -6.60
C GLN A 123 4.20 2.78 -7.53
N ARG A 124 4.97 3.87 -7.58
CA ARG A 124 6.18 3.94 -8.43
C ARG A 124 7.26 2.96 -8.00
N LEU A 125 7.46 2.80 -6.70
CA LEU A 125 8.43 1.83 -6.15
C LEU A 125 7.98 0.39 -6.44
N ALA A 126 6.70 0.09 -6.27
CA ALA A 126 6.13 -1.22 -6.61
C ALA A 126 6.28 -1.55 -8.10
N LEU A 127 6.02 -0.58 -9.00
CA LEU A 127 6.27 -0.73 -10.45
C LEU A 127 7.74 -0.93 -10.80
N LYS A 128 8.66 -0.43 -9.97
CA LYS A 128 10.09 -0.72 -10.12
C LYS A 128 10.47 -2.13 -9.68
N GLY A 129 9.57 -2.85 -8.99
CA GLY A 129 9.76 -4.23 -8.58
C GLY A 129 10.10 -4.42 -7.10
N TYR A 130 10.11 -3.36 -6.30
CA TYR A 130 10.25 -3.47 -4.84
C TYR A 130 8.98 -4.03 -4.21
N ARG A 131 9.13 -4.76 -3.11
CA ARG A 131 8.01 -5.15 -2.23
C ARG A 131 7.72 -3.98 -1.29
N VAL A 132 6.58 -3.34 -1.49
CA VAL A 132 6.23 -2.08 -0.81
C VAL A 132 5.03 -2.29 0.10
N LEU A 133 5.11 -1.77 1.33
CA LEU A 133 3.98 -1.63 2.22
C LEU A 133 3.63 -0.14 2.32
N ALA A 134 2.39 0.21 2.01
CA ALA A 134 1.85 1.53 2.30
C ALA A 134 1.11 1.49 3.64
N ILE A 135 1.28 2.50 4.47
CA ILE A 135 0.58 2.62 5.76
C ILE A 135 -0.18 3.95 5.77
N ASP A 136 -1.48 3.87 5.98
CA ASP A 136 -2.33 5.05 6.17
C ASP A 136 -2.43 5.37 7.66
N LEU A 137 -1.74 6.42 8.08
CA LEU A 137 -1.74 6.90 9.46
C LEU A 137 -2.72 8.05 9.69
N ASP A 138 -3.38 8.54 8.61
CA ASP A 138 -4.37 9.60 8.72
C ASP A 138 -5.75 9.01 9.05
N PRO A 139 -6.42 9.44 10.14
CA PRO A 139 -7.79 9.02 10.46
C PRO A 139 -8.80 9.26 9.33
N GLN A 140 -8.50 10.18 8.40
CA GLN A 140 -9.35 10.42 7.22
C GLN A 140 -9.28 9.29 6.18
N ALA A 141 -8.32 8.37 6.28
CA ALA A 141 -8.17 7.17 5.47
C ALA A 141 -8.17 7.43 3.95
N SER A 142 -7.58 8.54 3.53
CA SER A 142 -7.56 8.93 2.12
C SER A 142 -6.66 8.02 1.28
N LEU A 143 -5.51 7.59 1.81
CA LEU A 143 -4.62 6.64 1.14
C LEU A 143 -5.31 5.28 1.00
N THR A 144 -6.02 4.85 2.03
CA THR A 144 -6.82 3.61 2.08
C THR A 144 -7.86 3.61 0.96
N THR A 145 -8.65 4.67 0.86
CA THR A 145 -9.67 4.83 -0.19
C THR A 145 -9.07 4.88 -1.59
N LEU A 146 -7.92 5.54 -1.76
CA LEU A 146 -7.21 5.57 -3.04
C LEU A 146 -6.80 4.17 -3.52
N HIS A 147 -6.51 3.25 -2.61
CA HIS A 147 -6.17 1.87 -2.94
C HIS A 147 -7.38 0.92 -3.03
N GLY A 148 -8.60 1.45 -2.93
CA GLY A 148 -9.83 0.71 -3.20
C GLY A 148 -10.47 0.07 -1.99
N VAL A 149 -9.95 0.28 -0.80
CA VAL A 149 -10.54 -0.16 0.46
C VAL A 149 -11.44 0.95 1.00
N GLN A 150 -12.66 0.61 1.35
CA GLN A 150 -13.60 1.54 1.98
C GLN A 150 -13.68 1.27 3.49
N PRO A 151 -13.06 2.10 4.34
CA PRO A 151 -12.88 1.79 5.75
C PRO A 151 -14.17 1.46 6.50
N GLU A 152 -15.25 2.17 6.18
CA GLU A 152 -16.53 1.99 6.88
C GLU A 152 -17.30 0.74 6.47
N PHE A 153 -16.89 0.04 5.41
CA PHE A 153 -17.56 -1.16 4.89
C PHE A 153 -16.68 -2.39 4.91
N ASP A 154 -15.43 -2.23 4.49
CA ASP A 154 -14.54 -3.37 4.29
C ASP A 154 -13.78 -3.74 5.57
N LEU A 155 -13.79 -2.86 6.60
CA LEU A 155 -12.95 -2.99 7.79
C LEU A 155 -13.76 -3.06 9.10
N LEU A 156 -14.95 -3.63 9.07
CA LEU A 156 -15.87 -3.68 10.21
C LEU A 156 -15.33 -4.44 11.43
N ASP A 157 -14.35 -5.34 11.25
CA ASP A 157 -13.83 -6.21 12.30
C ASP A 157 -12.42 -5.84 12.78
N GLY A 158 -12.03 -4.57 12.68
CA GLY A 158 -10.75 -4.09 13.25
C GLY A 158 -9.52 -4.40 12.41
N GLY A 159 -9.66 -4.58 11.08
CA GLY A 159 -8.56 -4.78 10.14
C GLY A 159 -7.79 -3.51 9.79
N THR A 160 -7.48 -2.65 10.77
CA THR A 160 -6.83 -1.35 10.59
C THR A 160 -5.55 -1.24 11.40
N LEU A 161 -4.73 -0.23 11.07
CA LEU A 161 -3.52 0.07 11.83
C LEU A 161 -3.81 0.25 13.32
N TYR A 162 -4.94 0.88 13.69
CA TYR A 162 -5.29 1.08 15.10
C TYR A 162 -5.34 -0.25 15.87
N ALA A 163 -5.93 -1.29 15.30
CA ALA A 163 -5.99 -2.60 15.94
C ALA A 163 -4.59 -3.17 16.25
N ALA A 164 -3.58 -2.85 15.44
CA ALA A 164 -2.21 -3.30 15.65
C ALA A 164 -1.46 -2.45 16.70
N ILE A 165 -1.75 -1.14 16.80
CA ILE A 165 -1.00 -0.22 17.67
C ILE A 165 -1.70 0.16 18.98
N ARG A 166 -2.97 -0.20 19.18
CA ARG A 166 -3.73 0.09 20.41
C ARG A 166 -3.05 -0.50 21.65
N TYR A 167 -3.36 0.05 22.83
CA TYR A 167 -2.72 -0.35 24.08
C TYR A 167 -3.24 -1.66 24.64
N GLU A 168 -4.53 -1.95 24.46
CA GLU A 168 -5.19 -3.16 24.94
C GLU A 168 -5.37 -4.15 23.78
N ASP A 169 -4.97 -5.40 23.98
CA ASP A 169 -5.10 -6.51 23.02
C ASP A 169 -4.69 -6.17 21.58
N PRO A 170 -3.48 -5.64 21.34
CA PRO A 170 -3.03 -5.34 19.99
C PRO A 170 -2.85 -6.61 19.16
N VAL A 171 -3.32 -6.59 17.90
CA VAL A 171 -3.11 -7.69 16.96
C VAL A 171 -1.73 -7.59 16.28
N ALA A 172 -1.29 -8.65 15.63
CA ALA A 172 -0.08 -8.60 14.81
C ALA A 172 -0.29 -7.69 13.59
N LEU A 173 0.76 -6.95 13.19
CA LEU A 173 0.65 -6.07 12.01
C LEU A 173 0.27 -6.86 10.75
N ARG A 174 0.75 -8.10 10.64
CA ARG A 174 0.44 -8.99 9.51
C ARG A 174 -1.06 -9.25 9.35
N ASP A 175 -1.82 -9.29 10.44
CA ASP A 175 -3.25 -9.62 10.42
C ASP A 175 -4.11 -8.47 9.84
N VAL A 176 -3.57 -7.26 9.77
CA VAL A 176 -4.25 -6.07 9.24
C VAL A 176 -3.75 -5.65 7.86
N ILE A 177 -2.75 -6.35 7.30
CA ILE A 177 -2.25 -6.06 5.95
C ILE A 177 -3.27 -6.53 4.91
N GLN A 178 -3.62 -5.62 4.01
CA GLN A 178 -4.52 -5.85 2.87
C GLN A 178 -3.74 -5.90 1.56
N LYS A 179 -4.12 -6.82 0.67
CA LYS A 179 -3.63 -6.80 -0.72
C LYS A 179 -4.30 -5.67 -1.49
N THR A 180 -3.55 -4.96 -2.31
CA THR A 180 -4.13 -3.94 -3.19
C THR A 180 -4.25 -4.47 -4.62
N TYR A 181 -4.95 -3.70 -5.47
CA TYR A 181 -4.98 -3.98 -6.91
C TYR A 181 -3.64 -3.73 -7.63
N PHE A 182 -2.64 -3.26 -6.87
CA PHE A 182 -1.33 -2.91 -7.39
C PHE A 182 -0.32 -4.02 -7.04
N THR A 183 0.26 -4.67 -8.05
CA THR A 183 1.26 -5.72 -7.84
C THR A 183 2.46 -5.20 -7.04
N ASN A 184 2.94 -5.96 -6.07
CA ASN A 184 4.02 -5.62 -5.15
C ASN A 184 3.71 -4.46 -4.18
N LEU A 185 2.45 -4.07 -4.03
CA LEU A 185 2.02 -3.04 -3.08
C LEU A 185 0.92 -3.58 -2.19
N ASP A 186 1.22 -3.70 -0.91
CA ASP A 186 0.27 -4.01 0.13
C ASP A 186 -0.06 -2.75 0.95
N LEU A 187 -1.15 -2.78 1.69
CA LEU A 187 -1.67 -1.65 2.46
C LEU A 187 -1.97 -2.06 3.89
N VAL A 188 -1.55 -1.25 4.86
CA VAL A 188 -2.15 -1.22 6.20
C VAL A 188 -3.16 -0.08 6.22
N PRO A 189 -4.46 -0.38 6.29
CA PRO A 189 -5.49 0.64 6.22
C PRO A 189 -5.55 1.50 7.47
N GLY A 190 -5.86 2.79 7.28
CA GLY A 190 -6.31 3.69 8.34
C GLY A 190 -7.82 3.78 8.40
N ASN A 191 -8.34 4.27 9.52
CA ASN A 191 -9.74 4.65 9.70
C ASN A 191 -9.87 5.62 10.89
N LEU A 192 -11.09 6.05 11.18
CA LEU A 192 -11.37 7.00 12.28
C LEU A 192 -10.95 6.47 13.66
N ASP A 193 -10.88 5.15 13.85
CA ASP A 193 -10.46 4.56 15.13
C ASP A 193 -9.02 4.95 15.51
N LEU A 194 -8.19 5.35 14.55
CA LEU A 194 -6.86 5.90 14.81
C LEU A 194 -6.89 7.11 15.76
N MET A 195 -8.01 7.82 15.84
CA MET A 195 -8.17 8.93 16.80
C MET A 195 -8.16 8.45 18.26
N GLU A 196 -8.58 7.20 18.51
CA GLU A 196 -8.55 6.64 19.87
C GLU A 196 -7.11 6.60 20.41
N PHE A 197 -6.12 6.37 19.58
CA PHE A 197 -4.72 6.40 19.97
C PHE A 197 -4.28 7.75 20.55
N GLU A 198 -4.83 8.86 20.06
CA GLU A 198 -4.57 10.20 20.59
C GLU A 198 -5.17 10.40 22.00
N TYR A 199 -6.27 9.70 22.34
CA TYR A 199 -6.88 9.73 23.66
C TYR A 199 -6.29 8.70 24.63
N GLU A 200 -5.96 7.51 24.15
CA GLU A 200 -5.37 6.44 24.96
C GLU A 200 -3.95 6.78 25.42
N THR A 201 -3.15 7.40 24.55
CA THR A 201 -1.73 7.66 24.84
C THR A 201 -1.50 8.53 26.07
N PRO A 202 -2.18 9.69 26.26
CA PRO A 202 -2.04 10.47 27.49
C PRO A 202 -2.42 9.69 28.76
N ARG A 203 -3.45 8.85 28.68
CA ARG A 203 -3.89 8.00 29.80
C ARG A 203 -2.83 6.95 30.13
N ALA A 204 -2.33 6.25 29.11
CA ALA A 204 -1.29 5.25 29.29
C ALA A 204 0.01 5.84 29.85
N LEU A 205 0.37 7.06 29.45
CA LEU A 205 1.51 7.80 30.01
C LEU A 205 1.29 8.17 31.49
N ALA A 206 0.08 8.59 31.86
CA ALA A 206 -0.25 8.93 33.25
C ALA A 206 -0.21 7.70 34.17
N GLU A 207 -0.64 6.55 33.70
CA GLU A 207 -0.64 5.28 34.42
C GLU A 207 0.74 4.60 34.45
N ARG A 208 1.78 5.21 33.86
CA ARG A 208 3.13 4.64 33.66
C ARG A 208 3.13 3.25 32.98
N SER A 209 2.01 2.85 32.42
CA SER A 209 1.86 1.60 31.66
C SER A 209 2.25 1.78 30.18
N GLY A 210 2.25 3.02 29.70
CA GLY A 210 2.56 3.39 28.34
C GLY A 210 4.05 3.62 28.12
N SER A 211 4.85 2.55 28.21
CA SER A 211 6.23 2.63 27.74
C SER A 211 6.25 2.92 26.24
N PHE A 212 6.87 4.06 25.89
CA PHE A 212 7.35 4.32 24.54
C PHE A 212 6.29 4.28 23.42
N PHE A 213 5.25 5.14 23.51
CA PHE A 213 4.29 5.31 22.41
C PHE A 213 4.97 5.61 21.06
N PHE A 214 6.12 6.27 21.08
CA PHE A 214 6.90 6.63 19.88
C PHE A 214 7.59 5.44 19.19
N THR A 215 7.66 4.27 19.80
CA THR A 215 8.20 3.07 19.13
C THR A 215 7.11 2.13 18.61
N ARG A 216 5.82 2.37 18.92
CA ARG A 216 4.77 1.38 18.65
C ARG A 216 4.62 1.04 17.18
N VAL A 217 4.70 2.00 16.28
CA VAL A 217 4.68 1.73 14.84
C VAL A 217 5.96 1.01 14.43
N GLY A 218 7.13 1.46 14.93
CA GLY A 218 8.42 0.84 14.65
C GLY A 218 8.49 -0.62 15.13
N ASP A 219 8.00 -0.90 16.35
CA ASP A 219 7.97 -2.26 16.91
C ASP A 219 7.11 -3.19 16.04
N LYS A 220 5.97 -2.68 15.54
CA LYS A 220 5.11 -3.43 14.61
C LYS A 220 5.75 -3.65 13.25
N LEU A 221 6.52 -2.70 12.74
CA LEU A 221 7.27 -2.88 11.50
C LEU A 221 8.35 -3.95 11.62
N ALA A 222 8.94 -4.12 12.80
CA ALA A 222 9.92 -5.19 13.04
C ALA A 222 9.31 -6.60 12.84
N GLU A 223 8.00 -6.77 13.10
CA GLU A 223 7.30 -8.06 12.90
C GLU A 223 7.31 -8.52 11.44
N ILE A 224 7.39 -7.57 10.48
CA ILE A 224 7.26 -7.82 9.04
C ILE A 224 8.50 -7.40 8.24
N GLU A 225 9.58 -7.09 8.93
CA GLU A 225 10.80 -6.55 8.30
C GLU A 225 11.30 -7.38 7.13
N SER A 226 11.24 -8.72 7.21
CA SER A 226 11.72 -9.61 6.14
C SER A 226 10.83 -9.67 4.90
N GLU A 227 9.58 -9.19 4.99
CA GLU A 227 8.58 -9.33 3.93
C GLU A 227 8.63 -8.19 2.91
N TYR A 228 9.07 -7.00 3.34
CA TYR A 228 9.08 -5.80 2.52
C TYR A 228 10.48 -5.21 2.34
N ASP A 229 10.66 -4.47 1.27
CA ASP A 229 11.88 -3.73 0.98
C ASP A 229 11.76 -2.28 1.45
N LEU A 230 10.56 -1.73 1.37
CA LEU A 230 10.24 -0.33 1.68
C LEU A 230 8.86 -0.21 2.32
N VAL A 231 8.75 0.73 3.25
CA VAL A 231 7.47 1.17 3.83
C VAL A 231 7.27 2.64 3.51
N VAL A 232 6.08 3.01 3.07
CA VAL A 232 5.67 4.41 2.86
C VAL A 232 4.52 4.71 3.80
N ILE A 233 4.72 5.67 4.71
CA ILE A 233 3.71 6.07 5.71
C ILE A 233 3.12 7.42 5.29
N ASP A 234 1.81 7.48 5.09
CA ASP A 234 1.06 8.72 4.91
C ASP A 234 0.64 9.27 6.27
N CYS A 235 1.21 10.40 6.67
CA CYS A 235 1.00 10.98 7.98
C CYS A 235 -0.10 12.03 7.97
N PRO A 236 -0.87 12.19 9.07
CA PRO A 236 -1.88 13.23 9.21
C PRO A 236 -1.25 14.64 9.20
N PRO A 237 -2.03 15.70 8.97
CA PRO A 237 -1.54 17.09 8.91
C PRO A 237 -1.30 17.71 10.29
N GLN A 238 -1.01 16.90 11.31
CA GLN A 238 -0.78 17.36 12.67
C GLN A 238 0.35 16.58 13.33
N LEU A 239 1.04 17.21 14.27
CA LEU A 239 2.04 16.58 15.11
C LEU A 239 1.38 16.06 16.39
N GLY A 240 0.63 14.96 16.27
CA GLY A 240 0.05 14.23 17.39
C GLY A 240 0.87 13.01 17.80
N PHE A 241 0.37 12.25 18.75
CA PHE A 241 1.02 11.01 19.19
C PHE A 241 1.15 9.98 18.07
N LEU A 242 0.15 9.90 17.18
CA LEU A 242 0.22 9.06 15.98
C LEU A 242 1.42 9.40 15.10
N THR A 243 1.56 10.67 14.72
CA THR A 243 2.68 11.11 13.88
C THR A 243 4.01 10.86 14.55
N MET A 244 4.12 11.15 15.86
CA MET A 244 5.34 10.91 16.62
C MET A 244 5.68 9.43 16.76
N SER A 245 4.69 8.54 16.74
CA SER A 245 4.91 7.09 16.81
C SER A 245 5.44 6.48 15.51
N ALA A 246 5.39 7.23 14.41
CA ALA A 246 5.85 6.82 13.08
C ALA A 246 7.21 7.43 12.69
N LEU A 247 7.76 8.32 13.51
CA LEU A 247 9.05 8.97 13.33
C LEU A 247 10.16 8.29 14.13
#